data_7e5c734d898fb0499d434250d436ab13
#
_entry.id   7e5c734d898fb0499d434250d436ab13
#
_cell.length_a   1.000
_cell.length_b   1.000
_cell.length_c   1.000
_cell.angle_alpha   90.00
_cell.angle_beta   90.00
_cell.angle_gamma   90.00
#
_symmetry.space_group_name_H-M   'P 1'
#
loop_
_entity.id
_entity.type
_entity.pdbx_description
1 polymer ?
#
loop_
_entity_poly.entity_id
_entity_poly.type
_entity_poly.pdbx_seq_one_letter_code
_entity_poly.pdbx_strand_id
1 'polypeptide(L)'
;MELSFTFIIAVVVALFMGLNIGGNNAAASMGAAYGAKVRTKYQAVILIGIFSVLGAVISGGEVIKTLGTGILPSGTIVLKGAIIAVAASGITVFFANLMRVPISTSQAAVGSVVGIGFFFGASKINAPFIGYIVSWWVISPLLAWLLAYLMGKYLYTHILIWLADHHESDASIRKSLNVLLTISGCYVAYSAGANNAANAVGPFVGAGIIGSIPGAIFGGLAIGLGALIMGGRVLDTVGKEITELCVIRATFVEFTSAFIVHIASIKGIPVSLGEIVAAGIIGIGCANSGMHLVKGEVVKKILIAWIVSPLLAGIFAFGLMKLI
;
A
#
# COMPACT_ATOMS: atom_id res chain seq x y z
N MET A 1 -6.53 -20.33 29.97
CA MET A 1 -7.75 -19.94 29.18
C MET A 1 -7.67 -18.50 28.68
N GLU A 2 -7.28 -17.52 29.50
CA GLU A 2 -7.15 -16.10 29.10
C GLU A 2 -6.08 -15.86 28.01
N LEU A 3 -4.92 -16.49 28.08
CA LEU A 3 -3.86 -16.34 27.07
C LEU A 3 -4.32 -16.86 25.69
N SER A 4 -5.10 -17.94 25.68
CA SER A 4 -5.68 -18.51 24.45
C SER A 4 -6.70 -17.56 23.80
N PHE A 5 -7.53 -16.89 24.59
CA PHE A 5 -8.53 -15.96 24.10
C PHE A 5 -7.90 -14.67 23.54
N THR A 6 -6.91 -14.12 24.25
CA THR A 6 -6.17 -12.93 23.79
C THR A 6 -5.41 -13.20 22.49
N PHE A 7 -4.88 -14.40 22.32
CA PHE A 7 -4.22 -14.81 21.08
C PHE A 7 -5.21 -14.89 19.91
N ILE A 8 -6.41 -15.43 20.13
CA ILE A 8 -7.48 -15.45 19.12
C ILE A 8 -7.84 -14.04 18.69
N ILE A 9 -7.98 -13.10 19.63
CA ILE A 9 -8.23 -11.68 19.31
C ILE A 9 -7.10 -11.11 18.45
N ALA A 10 -5.84 -11.39 18.77
CA ALA A 10 -4.69 -10.93 17.98
C ALA A 10 -4.75 -11.42 16.54
N VAL A 11 -5.07 -12.69 16.32
CA VAL A 11 -5.23 -13.28 14.98
C VAL A 11 -6.39 -12.63 14.22
N VAL A 12 -7.54 -12.45 14.87
CA VAL A 12 -8.72 -11.82 14.26
C VAL A 12 -8.43 -10.36 13.85
N VAL A 13 -7.77 -9.60 14.71
CA VAL A 13 -7.43 -8.20 14.46
C VAL A 13 -6.40 -8.08 13.33
N ALA A 14 -5.36 -8.94 13.32
CA ALA A 14 -4.39 -8.96 12.24
C ALA A 14 -5.02 -9.35 10.90
N LEU A 15 -5.92 -10.35 10.90
CA LEU A 15 -6.69 -10.75 9.72
C LEU A 15 -7.59 -9.60 9.25
N PHE A 16 -8.32 -8.95 10.16
CA PHE A 16 -9.18 -7.81 9.84
C PHE A 16 -8.40 -6.67 9.15
N MET A 17 -7.22 -6.32 9.68
CA MET A 17 -6.36 -5.31 9.05
C MET A 17 -5.88 -5.78 7.67
N GLY A 18 -5.41 -7.01 7.54
CA GLY A 18 -4.96 -7.57 6.26
C GLY A 18 -6.07 -7.61 5.19
N LEU A 19 -7.30 -7.96 5.58
CA LEU A 19 -8.47 -7.95 4.69
C LEU A 19 -8.76 -6.53 4.17
N ASN A 20 -8.71 -5.52 5.04
CA ASN A 20 -8.91 -4.11 4.65
C ASN A 20 -7.81 -3.65 3.67
N ILE A 21 -6.55 -4.00 3.93
CA ILE A 21 -5.41 -3.67 3.06
C ILE A 21 -5.60 -4.31 1.68
N GLY A 22 -5.92 -5.61 1.65
CA GLY A 22 -6.09 -6.36 0.39
C GLY A 22 -7.21 -5.81 -0.47
N GLY A 23 -8.35 -5.47 0.12
CA GLY A 23 -9.45 -4.80 -0.56
C GLY A 23 -9.04 -3.45 -1.13
N ASN A 24 -8.36 -2.62 -0.34
CA ASN A 24 -7.95 -1.26 -0.72
C ASN A 24 -6.89 -1.27 -1.85
N ASN A 25 -5.93 -2.19 -1.79
CA ASN A 25 -4.82 -2.24 -2.75
C ASN A 25 -5.17 -2.92 -4.08
N ALA A 26 -6.32 -3.60 -4.18
CA ALA A 26 -6.69 -4.36 -5.38
C ALA A 26 -6.74 -3.48 -6.64
N ALA A 27 -7.34 -2.30 -6.53
CA ALA A 27 -7.45 -1.36 -7.63
C ALA A 27 -6.09 -0.81 -8.08
N ALA A 28 -5.24 -0.44 -7.14
CA ALA A 28 -3.90 0.07 -7.42
C ALA A 28 -2.99 -0.98 -8.07
N SER A 29 -3.22 -2.28 -7.78
CA SER A 29 -2.39 -3.38 -8.28
C SER A 29 -2.81 -3.92 -9.64
N MET A 30 -4.11 -4.15 -9.85
CA MET A 30 -4.62 -4.81 -11.06
C MET A 30 -5.79 -4.07 -11.71
N GLY A 31 -6.10 -2.86 -11.24
CA GLY A 31 -7.22 -2.06 -11.77
C GLY A 31 -7.06 -1.76 -13.24
N ALA A 32 -5.88 -1.41 -13.70
CA ALA A 32 -5.60 -1.13 -15.11
C ALA A 32 -5.72 -2.40 -15.98
N ALA A 33 -5.16 -3.53 -15.54
CA ALA A 33 -5.23 -4.79 -16.28
C ALA A 33 -6.66 -5.33 -16.37
N TYR A 34 -7.46 -5.15 -15.31
CA TYR A 34 -8.88 -5.51 -15.30
C TYR A 34 -9.71 -4.54 -16.17
N GLY A 35 -9.53 -3.22 -16.01
CA GLY A 35 -10.23 -2.19 -16.78
C GLY A 35 -9.97 -2.29 -18.28
N ALA A 36 -8.73 -2.55 -18.68
CA ALA A 36 -8.35 -2.79 -20.07
C ALA A 36 -8.80 -4.18 -20.61
N LYS A 37 -9.50 -5.00 -19.81
CA LYS A 37 -9.95 -6.37 -20.14
C LYS A 37 -8.79 -7.32 -20.49
N VAL A 38 -7.59 -7.03 -20.00
CA VAL A 38 -6.39 -7.88 -20.15
C VAL A 38 -6.46 -9.07 -19.22
N ARG A 39 -7.04 -8.88 -18.04
CA ARG A 39 -7.27 -9.93 -17.04
C ARG A 39 -8.72 -9.95 -16.61
N THR A 40 -9.24 -11.15 -16.36
CA THR A 40 -10.53 -11.31 -15.70
C THR A 40 -10.42 -10.91 -14.23
N LYS A 41 -11.52 -10.56 -13.61
CA LYS A 41 -11.59 -10.25 -12.19
C LYS A 41 -10.96 -11.33 -11.32
N TYR A 42 -11.25 -12.59 -11.62
CA TYR A 42 -10.74 -13.76 -10.89
C TYR A 42 -9.23 -13.90 -11.04
N GLN A 43 -8.70 -13.75 -12.26
CA GLN A 43 -7.26 -13.76 -12.52
C GLN A 43 -6.56 -12.61 -11.76
N ALA A 44 -7.13 -11.41 -11.79
CA ALA A 44 -6.56 -10.25 -11.11
C ALA A 44 -6.42 -10.49 -9.60
N VAL A 45 -7.48 -10.93 -8.91
CA VAL A 45 -7.44 -11.13 -7.45
C VAL A 45 -6.53 -12.28 -7.03
N ILE A 46 -6.43 -13.36 -7.83
CA ILE A 46 -5.47 -14.44 -7.58
C ILE A 46 -4.02 -13.95 -7.70
N LEU A 47 -3.71 -13.21 -8.76
CA LEU A 47 -2.37 -12.64 -8.95
C LEU A 47 -2.00 -11.68 -7.81
N ILE A 48 -2.93 -10.83 -7.38
CA ILE A 48 -2.72 -9.97 -6.22
C ILE A 48 -2.38 -10.81 -4.98
N GLY A 49 -3.13 -11.87 -4.72
CA GLY A 49 -2.90 -12.74 -3.57
C GLY A 49 -1.51 -13.36 -3.59
N ILE A 50 -1.13 -14.00 -4.71
CA ILE A 50 0.16 -14.66 -4.86
C ILE A 50 1.32 -13.66 -4.69
N PHE A 51 1.29 -12.57 -5.44
CA PHE A 51 2.39 -11.60 -5.43
C PHE A 51 2.48 -10.80 -4.13
N SER A 52 1.37 -10.55 -3.44
CA SER A 52 1.41 -9.94 -2.11
C SER A 52 2.09 -10.84 -1.07
N VAL A 53 1.83 -12.15 -1.10
CA VAL A 53 2.54 -13.10 -0.22
C VAL A 53 4.03 -13.12 -0.54
N LEU A 54 4.39 -13.24 -1.82
CA LEU A 54 5.79 -13.24 -2.24
C LEU A 54 6.51 -11.94 -1.82
N GLY A 55 5.89 -10.79 -2.02
CA GLY A 55 6.44 -9.51 -1.61
C GLY A 55 6.63 -9.39 -0.11
N ALA A 56 5.63 -9.78 0.67
CA ALA A 56 5.69 -9.77 2.14
C ALA A 56 6.84 -10.62 2.67
N VAL A 57 7.02 -11.84 2.13
CA VAL A 57 8.03 -12.81 2.60
C VAL A 57 9.44 -12.40 2.16
N ILE A 58 9.60 -11.96 0.91
CA ILE A 58 10.93 -11.71 0.35
C ILE A 58 11.45 -10.31 0.74
N SER A 59 10.60 -9.28 0.72
CA SER A 59 11.01 -7.89 0.87
C SER A 59 10.32 -7.13 2.01
N GLY A 60 9.44 -7.79 2.80
CA GLY A 60 8.66 -7.11 3.84
C GLY A 60 9.35 -7.00 5.20
N GLY A 61 10.44 -7.71 5.42
CA GLY A 61 11.08 -7.85 6.73
C GLY A 61 11.48 -6.52 7.38
N GLU A 62 12.05 -5.59 6.62
CA GLU A 62 12.50 -4.30 7.17
C GLU A 62 11.33 -3.40 7.58
N VAL A 63 10.22 -3.39 6.83
CA VAL A 63 9.02 -2.62 7.22
C VAL A 63 8.36 -3.25 8.46
N ILE A 64 8.33 -4.59 8.55
CA ILE A 64 7.86 -5.30 9.74
C ILE A 64 8.68 -4.90 10.97
N LYS A 65 10.00 -4.85 10.84
CA LYS A 65 10.91 -4.39 11.89
C LYS A 65 10.66 -2.94 12.28
N THR A 66 10.41 -2.07 11.31
CA THR A 66 10.08 -0.65 11.57
C THR A 66 8.85 -0.49 12.46
N LEU A 67 7.73 -1.13 12.10
CA LEU A 67 6.49 -1.05 12.89
C LEU A 67 6.56 -1.86 14.19
N GLY A 68 7.43 -2.86 14.25
CA GLY A 68 7.64 -3.67 15.46
C GLY A 68 8.54 -3.00 16.49
N THR A 69 9.72 -2.54 16.06
CA THR A 69 10.78 -2.10 16.99
C THR A 69 11.52 -0.83 16.54
N GLY A 70 11.26 -0.31 15.34
CA GLY A 70 11.95 0.87 14.81
C GLY A 70 11.38 2.20 15.35
N ILE A 71 10.06 2.28 15.51
CA ILE A 71 9.37 3.47 16.03
C ILE A 71 9.45 3.50 17.56
N LEU A 72 9.29 2.36 18.20
CA LEU A 72 9.39 2.16 19.64
C LEU A 72 10.45 1.11 19.95
N PRO A 73 11.24 1.25 21.03
CA PRO A 73 12.24 0.26 21.42
C PRO A 73 11.61 -1.13 21.69
N SER A 74 12.39 -2.18 21.43
CA SER A 74 12.02 -3.56 21.76
C SER A 74 11.53 -3.67 23.21
N GLY A 75 10.47 -4.46 23.42
CA GLY A 75 9.86 -4.66 24.74
C GLY A 75 8.91 -3.53 25.19
N THR A 76 8.78 -2.43 24.43
CA THR A 76 7.80 -1.39 24.76
C THR A 76 6.38 -1.83 24.39
N ILE A 77 6.21 -2.47 23.23
CA ILE A 77 4.92 -3.00 22.78
C ILE A 77 4.79 -4.42 23.33
N VAL A 78 3.84 -4.64 24.22
CA VAL A 78 3.40 -5.96 24.67
C VAL A 78 2.18 -6.42 23.87
N LEU A 79 1.73 -7.68 24.01
CA LEU A 79 0.62 -8.26 23.25
C LEU A 79 -0.63 -7.36 23.23
N LYS A 80 -1.02 -6.81 24.37
CA LYS A 80 -2.18 -5.89 24.48
C LYS A 80 -1.99 -4.62 23.64
N GLY A 81 -0.81 -4.01 23.72
CA GLY A 81 -0.45 -2.83 22.92
C GLY A 81 -0.44 -3.13 21.41
N ALA A 82 0.06 -4.31 21.03
CA ALA A 82 0.06 -4.75 19.63
C ALA A 82 -1.37 -4.93 19.09
N ILE A 83 -2.26 -5.58 19.84
CA ILE A 83 -3.68 -5.73 19.50
C ILE A 83 -4.32 -4.36 19.30
N ILE A 84 -4.12 -3.43 20.25
CA ILE A 84 -4.71 -2.10 20.20
C ILE A 84 -4.16 -1.31 19.00
N ALA A 85 -2.85 -1.35 18.74
CA ALA A 85 -2.25 -0.64 17.60
C ALA A 85 -2.84 -1.11 16.26
N VAL A 86 -2.92 -2.44 16.05
CA VAL A 86 -3.46 -3.00 14.81
C VAL A 86 -4.97 -2.81 14.72
N ALA A 87 -5.72 -2.94 15.83
CA ALA A 87 -7.15 -2.68 15.87
C ALA A 87 -7.47 -1.21 15.55
N ALA A 88 -6.77 -0.27 16.18
CA ALA A 88 -6.99 1.16 15.96
C ALA A 88 -6.74 1.57 14.51
N SER A 89 -5.62 1.10 13.92
CA SER A 89 -5.33 1.35 12.50
C SER A 89 -6.36 0.67 11.59
N GLY A 90 -6.71 -0.59 11.86
CA GLY A 90 -7.68 -1.35 11.07
C GLY A 90 -9.09 -0.74 11.10
N ILE A 91 -9.56 -0.33 12.25
CA ILE A 91 -10.87 0.34 12.43
C ILE A 91 -10.86 1.70 11.72
N THR A 92 -9.78 2.49 11.87
CA THR A 92 -9.64 3.78 11.18
C THR A 92 -9.71 3.60 9.66
N VAL A 93 -8.99 2.64 9.10
CA VAL A 93 -9.02 2.32 7.67
C VAL A 93 -10.39 1.81 7.23
N PHE A 94 -11.02 0.95 8.01
CA PHE A 94 -12.34 0.40 7.71
C PHE A 94 -13.41 1.49 7.61
N PHE A 95 -13.48 2.38 8.58
CA PHE A 95 -14.44 3.49 8.55
C PHE A 95 -14.16 4.47 7.42
N ALA A 96 -12.91 4.78 7.14
CA ALA A 96 -12.56 5.63 6.00
C ALA A 96 -12.98 5.00 4.65
N ASN A 97 -12.76 3.69 4.49
CA ASN A 97 -13.21 2.96 3.31
C ASN A 97 -14.74 2.98 3.19
N LEU A 98 -15.46 2.84 4.31
CA LEU A 98 -16.91 2.90 4.35
C LEU A 98 -17.43 4.29 3.95
N MET A 99 -16.75 5.34 4.40
CA MET A 99 -17.05 6.74 4.07
C MET A 99 -16.51 7.17 2.70
N ARG A 100 -15.82 6.28 1.97
CA ARG A 100 -15.14 6.56 0.69
C ARG A 100 -14.12 7.70 0.78
N VAL A 101 -13.49 7.84 1.93
CA VAL A 101 -12.39 8.79 2.14
C VAL A 101 -11.08 8.07 1.85
N PRO A 102 -10.27 8.56 0.90
CA PRO A 102 -8.97 7.97 0.62
C PRO A 102 -8.03 8.21 1.80
N ILE A 103 -7.65 7.14 2.49
CA ILE A 103 -6.69 7.19 3.59
C ILE A 103 -5.61 6.14 3.41
N SER A 104 -4.43 6.43 3.96
CA SER A 104 -3.27 5.56 3.89
C SER A 104 -3.28 4.54 5.03
N THR A 105 -3.23 3.26 4.68
CA THR A 105 -3.11 2.17 5.66
C THR A 105 -1.79 2.22 6.42
N SER A 106 -0.69 2.60 5.74
CA SER A 106 0.64 2.70 6.35
C SER A 106 0.77 3.88 7.31
N GLN A 107 0.18 5.03 6.95
CA GLN A 107 0.15 6.20 7.82
C GLN A 107 -0.69 5.94 9.07
N ALA A 108 -1.84 5.28 8.93
CA ALA A 108 -2.66 4.86 10.06
C ALA A 108 -1.92 3.88 10.99
N ALA A 109 -1.18 2.91 10.42
CA ALA A 109 -0.38 1.97 11.19
C ALA A 109 0.77 2.67 11.96
N VAL A 110 1.51 3.56 11.31
CA VAL A 110 2.54 4.38 11.99
C VAL A 110 1.93 5.22 13.08
N GLY A 111 0.83 5.91 12.79
CA GLY A 111 0.12 6.75 13.76
C GLY A 111 -0.35 5.97 14.99
N SER A 112 -0.90 4.77 14.81
CA SER A 112 -1.36 3.93 15.92
C SER A 112 -0.19 3.48 16.81
N VAL A 113 0.96 3.09 16.23
CA VAL A 113 2.17 2.74 16.99
C VAL A 113 2.70 3.95 17.76
N VAL A 114 2.70 5.13 17.15
CA VAL A 114 3.06 6.39 17.83
C VAL A 114 2.10 6.69 18.99
N GLY A 115 0.79 6.48 18.81
CA GLY A 115 -0.22 6.63 19.87
C GLY A 115 0.06 5.70 21.07
N ILE A 116 0.44 4.44 20.82
CA ILE A 116 0.90 3.54 21.86
C ILE A 116 2.17 4.08 22.55
N GLY A 117 3.10 4.64 21.76
CA GLY A 117 4.32 5.26 22.29
C GLY A 117 4.03 6.40 23.26
N PHE A 118 3.09 7.28 22.96
CA PHE A 118 2.67 8.36 23.86
C PHE A 118 2.08 7.85 25.18
N PHE A 119 1.39 6.72 25.16
CA PHE A 119 0.89 6.09 26.41
C PHE A 119 2.03 5.62 27.32
N PHE A 120 3.09 5.02 26.75
CA PHE A 120 4.25 4.58 27.52
C PHE A 120 5.29 5.68 27.81
N GLY A 121 5.12 6.86 27.26
CA GLY A 121 5.98 8.02 27.43
C GLY A 121 6.62 8.49 26.11
N ALA A 122 6.49 9.77 25.83
CA ALA A 122 7.00 10.38 24.58
C ALA A 122 8.50 10.19 24.36
N SER A 123 9.29 10.06 25.43
CA SER A 123 10.73 9.80 25.35
C SER A 123 11.10 8.44 24.74
N LYS A 124 10.17 7.50 24.70
CA LYS A 124 10.38 6.19 24.05
C LYS A 124 10.19 6.23 22.53
N ILE A 125 9.62 7.31 22.00
CA ILE A 125 9.34 7.45 20.59
C ILE A 125 10.63 7.88 19.88
N ASN A 126 11.01 7.14 18.83
CA ASN A 126 12.14 7.50 17.97
C ASN A 126 11.73 8.64 17.00
N ALA A 127 11.67 9.87 17.53
CA ALA A 127 11.21 11.04 16.78
C ALA A 127 12.05 11.33 15.52
N PRO A 128 13.41 11.21 15.51
CA PRO A 128 14.19 11.37 14.29
C PRO A 128 13.80 10.38 13.20
N PHE A 129 13.54 9.12 13.56
CA PHE A 129 13.14 8.10 12.60
C PHE A 129 11.72 8.34 12.07
N ILE A 130 10.79 8.83 12.91
CA ILE A 130 9.47 9.26 12.43
C ILE A 130 9.60 10.42 11.44
N GLY A 131 10.45 11.41 11.72
CA GLY A 131 10.74 12.50 10.78
C GLY A 131 11.26 11.98 9.43
N TYR A 132 12.09 10.94 9.45
CA TYR A 132 12.55 10.28 8.24
C TYR A 132 11.40 9.58 7.48
N ILE A 133 10.52 8.84 8.18
CA ILE A 133 9.33 8.23 7.57
C ILE A 133 8.42 9.30 6.95
N VAL A 134 8.14 10.38 7.68
CA VAL A 134 7.29 11.48 7.21
C VAL A 134 7.89 12.18 5.98
N SER A 135 9.22 12.35 5.92
CA SER A 135 9.88 12.90 4.73
C SER A 135 9.65 12.04 3.49
N TRP A 136 9.63 10.71 3.63
CA TRP A 136 9.32 9.80 2.54
C TRP A 136 7.84 9.84 2.11
N TRP A 137 6.91 10.19 2.98
CA TRP A 137 5.51 10.38 2.58
C TRP A 137 5.34 11.55 1.60
N VAL A 138 6.25 12.54 1.67
CA VAL A 138 6.29 13.65 0.71
C VAL A 138 7.13 13.32 -0.52
N ILE A 139 8.31 12.74 -0.30
CA ILE A 139 9.27 12.44 -1.38
C ILE A 139 8.73 11.38 -2.34
N SER A 140 8.10 10.31 -1.83
CA SER A 140 7.68 9.19 -2.68
C SER A 140 6.60 9.56 -3.71
N PRO A 141 5.53 10.32 -3.40
CA PRO A 141 4.59 10.77 -4.43
C PRO A 141 5.20 11.76 -5.41
N LEU A 142 6.09 12.66 -4.94
CA LEU A 142 6.78 13.59 -5.84
C LEU A 142 7.69 12.86 -6.83
N LEU A 143 8.40 11.84 -6.37
CA LEU A 143 9.21 10.98 -7.26
C LEU A 143 8.32 10.21 -8.25
N ALA A 144 7.18 9.69 -7.82
CA ALA A 144 6.25 8.99 -8.70
C ALA A 144 5.70 9.91 -9.78
N TRP A 145 5.29 11.12 -9.40
CA TRP A 145 4.85 12.13 -10.34
C TRP A 145 5.95 12.45 -11.36
N LEU A 146 7.18 12.73 -10.89
CA LEU A 146 8.30 13.11 -11.75
C LEU A 146 8.69 11.98 -12.71
N LEU A 147 8.87 10.76 -12.20
CA LEU A 147 9.28 9.62 -13.02
C LEU A 147 8.20 9.27 -14.06
N ALA A 148 6.92 9.23 -13.67
CA ALA A 148 5.83 8.98 -14.59
C ALA A 148 5.71 10.09 -15.65
N TYR A 149 5.91 11.35 -15.27
CA TYR A 149 5.97 12.47 -16.20
C TYR A 149 7.12 12.31 -17.23
N LEU A 150 8.33 12.01 -16.75
CA LEU A 150 9.49 11.81 -17.64
C LEU A 150 9.30 10.62 -18.57
N MET A 151 8.78 9.49 -18.06
CA MET A 151 8.47 8.33 -18.89
C MET A 151 7.39 8.66 -19.95
N GLY A 152 6.34 9.35 -19.56
CA GLY A 152 5.29 9.76 -20.49
C GLY A 152 5.78 10.73 -21.55
N LYS A 153 6.65 11.67 -21.18
CA LYS A 153 7.14 12.70 -22.10
C LYS A 153 8.22 12.19 -23.06
N TYR A 154 9.13 11.35 -22.56
CA TYR A 154 10.31 10.96 -23.34
C TYR A 154 10.28 9.51 -23.83
N LEU A 155 9.75 8.56 -23.05
CA LEU A 155 9.79 7.15 -23.43
C LEU A 155 8.57 6.67 -24.22
N TYR A 156 7.42 7.32 -24.04
CA TYR A 156 6.16 6.86 -24.63
C TYR A 156 6.25 6.72 -26.17
N THR A 157 6.70 7.76 -26.86
CA THR A 157 6.83 7.78 -28.31
C THR A 157 7.89 6.79 -28.82
N HIS A 158 9.03 6.69 -28.13
CA HIS A 158 10.10 5.74 -28.49
C HIS A 158 9.64 4.29 -28.36
N ILE A 159 8.89 3.96 -27.30
CA ILE A 159 8.35 2.60 -27.12
C ILE A 159 7.30 2.29 -28.20
N LEU A 160 6.45 3.25 -28.59
CA LEU A 160 5.48 3.05 -29.66
C LEU A 160 6.17 2.76 -31.00
N ILE A 161 7.19 3.55 -31.34
CA ILE A 161 7.97 3.33 -32.59
C ILE A 161 8.65 1.98 -32.53
N TRP A 162 9.34 1.65 -31.42
CA TRP A 162 10.02 0.37 -31.28
C TRP A 162 9.06 -0.83 -31.40
N LEU A 163 7.86 -0.73 -30.80
CA LEU A 163 6.84 -1.77 -30.94
C LEU A 163 6.36 -1.92 -32.38
N ALA A 164 6.17 -0.82 -33.11
CA ALA A 164 5.76 -0.85 -34.50
C ALA A 164 6.83 -1.49 -35.40
N ASP A 165 8.11 -1.23 -35.14
CA ASP A 165 9.23 -1.74 -35.94
C ASP A 165 9.53 -3.23 -35.69
N HIS A 166 9.20 -3.75 -34.49
CA HIS A 166 9.56 -5.11 -34.08
C HIS A 166 8.39 -6.11 -34.07
N HIS A 167 7.19 -5.67 -34.43
CA HIS A 167 6.02 -6.53 -34.47
C HIS A 167 5.36 -6.49 -35.85
N GLU A 168 5.09 -7.67 -36.41
CA GLU A 168 4.49 -7.83 -37.74
C GLU A 168 2.99 -7.51 -37.79
N SER A 169 2.32 -7.41 -36.64
CA SER A 169 0.88 -7.18 -36.58
C SER A 169 0.43 -6.45 -35.31
N ASP A 170 -0.66 -5.71 -35.38
CA ASP A 170 -1.32 -5.07 -34.24
C ASP A 170 -1.71 -6.06 -33.14
N ALA A 171 -2.04 -7.29 -33.49
CA ALA A 171 -2.36 -8.36 -32.54
C ALA A 171 -1.13 -8.75 -31.70
N SER A 172 0.05 -8.79 -32.31
CA SER A 172 1.31 -9.07 -31.61
C SER A 172 1.70 -7.93 -30.66
N ILE A 173 1.57 -6.68 -31.12
CA ILE A 173 1.77 -5.48 -30.26
C ILE A 173 0.85 -5.54 -29.05
N ARG A 174 -0.44 -5.79 -29.28
CA ARG A 174 -1.44 -5.87 -28.19
C ARG A 174 -1.11 -6.98 -27.20
N LYS A 175 -0.66 -8.15 -27.67
CA LYS A 175 -0.25 -9.26 -26.81
C LYS A 175 0.92 -8.86 -25.92
N SER A 176 1.94 -8.23 -26.46
CA SER A 176 3.12 -7.77 -25.72
C SER A 176 2.76 -6.73 -24.66
N LEU A 177 1.92 -5.76 -25.01
CA LEU A 177 1.43 -4.74 -24.08
C LEU A 177 0.59 -5.35 -22.93
N ASN A 178 -0.26 -6.34 -23.25
CA ASN A 178 -1.05 -7.04 -22.24
C ASN A 178 -0.18 -7.82 -21.24
N VAL A 179 0.90 -8.42 -21.73
CA VAL A 179 1.88 -9.10 -20.86
C VAL A 179 2.60 -8.09 -19.97
N LEU A 180 3.08 -6.97 -20.53
CA LEU A 180 3.76 -5.92 -19.77
C LEU A 180 2.85 -5.32 -18.68
N LEU A 181 1.58 -5.02 -19.00
CA LEU A 181 0.61 -4.52 -18.03
C LEU A 181 0.34 -5.54 -16.92
N THR A 182 0.32 -6.83 -17.24
CA THR A 182 0.15 -7.87 -16.22
C THR A 182 1.37 -7.95 -15.30
N ILE A 183 2.57 -7.89 -15.88
CA ILE A 183 3.82 -7.94 -15.10
C ILE A 183 3.93 -6.72 -14.19
N SER A 184 3.61 -5.52 -14.68
CA SER A 184 3.64 -4.31 -13.85
C SER A 184 2.63 -4.38 -12.72
N GLY A 185 1.39 -4.85 -12.97
CA GLY A 185 0.39 -5.07 -11.93
C GLY A 185 0.81 -6.12 -10.89
N CYS A 186 1.44 -7.21 -11.32
CA CYS A 186 2.04 -8.19 -10.40
C CYS A 186 3.16 -7.56 -9.56
N TYR A 187 3.97 -6.69 -10.14
CA TYR A 187 5.03 -5.98 -9.41
C TYR A 187 4.45 -4.97 -8.40
N VAL A 188 3.35 -4.29 -8.74
CA VAL A 188 2.61 -3.47 -7.76
C VAL A 188 2.09 -4.32 -6.62
N ALA A 189 1.48 -5.48 -6.90
CA ALA A 189 0.98 -6.39 -5.87
C ALA A 189 2.11 -6.91 -4.96
N TYR A 190 3.26 -7.27 -5.55
CA TYR A 190 4.46 -7.65 -4.81
C TYR A 190 4.93 -6.53 -3.88
N SER A 191 5.11 -5.32 -4.43
CA SER A 191 5.57 -4.16 -3.66
C SER A 191 4.57 -3.75 -2.57
N ALA A 192 3.27 -3.88 -2.85
CA ALA A 192 2.20 -3.68 -1.87
C ALA A 192 2.29 -4.69 -0.72
N GLY A 193 2.50 -5.97 -1.02
CA GLY A 193 2.70 -7.00 -0.02
C GLY A 193 3.94 -6.73 0.84
N ALA A 194 5.06 -6.38 0.22
CA ALA A 194 6.31 -6.04 0.90
C ALA A 194 6.15 -4.86 1.86
N ASN A 195 5.39 -3.84 1.49
CA ASN A 195 5.21 -2.66 2.33
C ASN A 195 4.11 -2.82 3.38
N ASN A 196 2.97 -3.38 3.00
CA ASN A 196 1.76 -3.29 3.80
C ASN A 196 1.49 -4.50 4.70
N ALA A 197 2.15 -5.65 4.51
CA ALA A 197 2.02 -6.79 5.44
C ALA A 197 2.41 -6.39 6.88
N ALA A 198 3.40 -5.52 7.00
CA ALA A 198 3.85 -4.97 8.26
C ALA A 198 2.75 -4.25 9.06
N ASN A 199 1.77 -3.62 8.39
CA ASN A 199 0.67 -2.91 9.04
C ASN A 199 -0.22 -3.86 9.84
N ALA A 200 -0.35 -5.11 9.41
CA ALA A 200 -1.15 -6.13 10.08
C ALA A 200 -0.35 -6.91 11.15
N VAL A 201 0.96 -7.08 10.97
CA VAL A 201 1.73 -8.01 11.81
C VAL A 201 2.93 -7.37 12.53
N GLY A 202 3.39 -6.19 12.09
CA GLY A 202 4.58 -5.54 12.65
C GLY A 202 4.53 -5.38 14.17
N PRO A 203 3.47 -4.82 14.77
CA PRO A 203 3.34 -4.71 16.22
C PRO A 203 3.39 -6.07 16.96
N PHE A 204 2.84 -7.14 16.37
CA PHE A 204 2.90 -8.50 16.96
C PHE A 204 4.30 -9.10 16.89
N VAL A 205 5.05 -8.83 15.82
CA VAL A 205 6.47 -9.20 15.70
C VAL A 205 7.29 -8.42 16.72
N GLY A 206 7.04 -7.12 16.86
CA GLY A 206 7.71 -6.26 17.85
C GLY A 206 7.44 -6.67 19.30
N ALA A 207 6.24 -7.20 19.58
CA ALA A 207 5.87 -7.77 20.87
C ALA A 207 6.43 -9.20 21.11
N GLY A 208 7.16 -9.77 20.14
CA GLY A 208 7.73 -11.12 20.26
C GLY A 208 6.70 -12.27 20.19
N ILE A 209 5.48 -11.98 19.73
CA ILE A 209 4.38 -12.96 19.66
C ILE A 209 4.53 -13.91 18.47
N ILE A 210 5.05 -13.39 17.36
CA ILE A 210 5.30 -14.16 16.14
C ILE A 210 6.64 -13.72 15.53
N GLY A 211 7.35 -14.64 14.89
CA GLY A 211 8.58 -14.32 14.17
C GLY A 211 8.31 -13.52 12.90
N SER A 212 9.33 -12.81 12.39
CA SER A 212 9.19 -11.94 11.21
C SER A 212 8.71 -12.72 9.96
N ILE A 213 9.28 -13.90 9.67
CA ILE A 213 8.92 -14.71 8.50
C ILE A 213 7.49 -15.26 8.62
N PRO A 214 7.11 -15.97 9.71
CA PRO A 214 5.71 -16.39 9.88
C PRO A 214 4.73 -15.23 9.87
N GLY A 215 5.11 -14.08 10.44
CA GLY A 215 4.32 -12.86 10.39
C GLY A 215 4.13 -12.35 8.95
N ALA A 216 5.20 -12.30 8.16
CA ALA A 216 5.15 -11.91 6.76
C ALA A 216 4.22 -12.83 5.93
N ILE A 217 4.32 -14.14 6.14
CA ILE A 217 3.43 -15.12 5.49
C ILE A 217 1.97 -14.85 5.87
N PHE A 218 1.70 -14.72 7.18
CA PHE A 218 0.34 -14.46 7.67
C PHE A 218 -0.21 -13.13 7.13
N GLY A 219 0.57 -12.05 7.20
CA GLY A 219 0.19 -10.73 6.69
C GLY A 219 -0.07 -10.74 5.17
N GLY A 220 0.80 -11.39 4.41
CA GLY A 220 0.64 -11.57 2.96
C GLY A 220 -0.61 -12.38 2.61
N LEU A 221 -0.87 -13.48 3.32
CA LEU A 221 -2.09 -14.29 3.14
C LEU A 221 -3.35 -13.51 3.50
N ALA A 222 -3.34 -12.74 4.59
CA ALA A 222 -4.46 -11.91 4.99
C ALA A 222 -4.77 -10.83 3.94
N ILE A 223 -3.75 -10.20 3.34
CA ILE A 223 -3.89 -9.28 2.21
C ILE A 223 -4.45 -10.00 0.99
N GLY A 224 -3.92 -11.17 0.65
CA GLY A 224 -4.42 -11.98 -0.47
C GLY A 224 -5.90 -12.35 -0.31
N LEU A 225 -6.31 -12.80 0.87
CA LEU A 225 -7.70 -13.07 1.20
C LEU A 225 -8.56 -11.80 1.10
N GLY A 226 -8.06 -10.65 1.54
CA GLY A 226 -8.74 -9.37 1.39
C GLY A 226 -8.98 -9.00 -0.08
N ALA A 227 -8.00 -9.20 -0.93
CA ALA A 227 -8.14 -9.01 -2.37
C ALA A 227 -9.20 -9.95 -2.98
N LEU A 228 -9.24 -11.22 -2.56
CA LEU A 228 -10.23 -12.20 -3.01
C LEU A 228 -11.65 -11.83 -2.60
N ILE A 229 -11.86 -11.43 -1.34
CA ILE A 229 -13.18 -11.18 -0.76
C ILE A 229 -13.73 -9.80 -1.14
N MET A 230 -12.89 -8.76 -1.04
CA MET A 230 -13.29 -7.37 -1.16
C MET A 230 -12.79 -6.70 -2.45
N GLY A 231 -11.63 -7.12 -2.97
CA GLY A 231 -10.95 -6.48 -4.09
C GLY A 231 -11.75 -6.50 -5.37
N GLY A 232 -12.56 -7.52 -5.59
CA GLY A 232 -13.40 -7.60 -6.77
C GLY A 232 -14.43 -6.49 -6.91
N ARG A 233 -14.98 -5.97 -5.80
CA ARG A 233 -15.91 -4.82 -5.83
C ARG A 233 -15.17 -3.53 -6.14
N VAL A 234 -13.96 -3.39 -5.59
CA VAL A 234 -13.11 -2.21 -5.81
C VAL A 234 -12.62 -2.16 -7.26
N LEU A 235 -12.22 -3.30 -7.83
CA LEU A 235 -11.89 -3.43 -9.26
C LEU A 235 -13.05 -3.01 -10.18
N ASP A 236 -14.27 -3.41 -9.86
CA ASP A 236 -15.47 -3.03 -10.66
C ASP A 236 -15.71 -1.52 -10.66
N THR A 237 -15.38 -0.83 -9.57
CA THR A 237 -15.56 0.63 -9.45
C THR A 237 -14.45 1.38 -10.18
N VAL A 238 -13.20 1.04 -9.89
CA VAL A 238 -12.01 1.77 -10.38
C VAL A 238 -11.64 1.37 -11.81
N GLY A 239 -11.88 0.12 -12.20
CA GLY A 239 -11.63 -0.35 -13.56
C GLY A 239 -12.41 0.42 -14.64
N LYS A 240 -13.55 1.02 -14.28
CA LYS A 240 -14.31 1.91 -15.18
C LYS A 240 -13.69 3.30 -15.32
N GLU A 241 -13.04 3.78 -14.27
CA GLU A 241 -12.41 5.12 -14.24
C GLU A 241 -11.01 5.13 -14.87
N ILE A 242 -10.28 4.00 -14.79
CA ILE A 242 -8.91 3.85 -15.31
C ILE A 242 -8.90 3.55 -16.83
N THR A 243 -10.01 3.15 -17.44
CA THR A 243 -10.12 2.86 -18.88
C THR A 243 -9.73 4.02 -19.80
N GLU A 244 -9.60 5.24 -19.29
CA GLU A 244 -9.13 6.39 -20.06
C GLU A 244 -7.60 6.43 -20.30
N LEU A 245 -6.83 5.65 -19.51
CA LEU A 245 -5.38 5.52 -19.73
C LEU A 245 -5.10 4.43 -20.75
N CYS A 246 -4.31 4.73 -21.79
CA CYS A 246 -3.82 3.68 -22.67
C CYS A 246 -2.89 2.72 -21.92
N VAL A 247 -2.83 1.46 -22.36
CA VAL A 247 -2.10 0.36 -21.70
C VAL A 247 -0.65 0.73 -21.36
N ILE A 248 0.07 1.39 -22.27
CA ILE A 248 1.47 1.78 -22.05
C ILE A 248 1.59 2.79 -20.89
N ARG A 249 0.70 3.78 -20.84
CA ARG A 249 0.73 4.79 -19.77
C ARG A 249 0.39 4.19 -18.42
N ALA A 250 -0.59 3.28 -18.39
CA ALA A 250 -0.93 2.54 -17.17
C ALA A 250 0.27 1.70 -16.70
N THR A 251 0.96 1.01 -17.61
CA THR A 251 2.19 0.25 -17.30
C THR A 251 3.28 1.14 -16.70
N PHE A 252 3.48 2.36 -17.22
CA PHE A 252 4.45 3.30 -16.66
C PHE A 252 4.11 3.72 -15.23
N VAL A 253 2.84 4.03 -14.97
CA VAL A 253 2.37 4.38 -13.62
C VAL A 253 2.57 3.21 -12.66
N GLU A 254 2.15 2.01 -13.04
CA GLU A 254 2.28 0.82 -12.20
C GLU A 254 3.75 0.50 -11.93
N PHE A 255 4.60 0.46 -12.96
CA PHE A 255 6.03 0.15 -12.80
C PHE A 255 6.74 1.17 -11.91
N THR A 256 6.52 2.46 -12.15
CA THR A 256 7.11 3.55 -11.35
C THR A 256 6.67 3.46 -9.89
N SER A 257 5.37 3.26 -9.67
CA SER A 257 4.81 3.16 -8.32
C SER A 257 5.35 1.93 -7.58
N ALA A 258 5.36 0.77 -8.24
CA ALA A 258 5.91 -0.45 -7.69
C ALA A 258 7.38 -0.30 -7.30
N PHE A 259 8.18 0.29 -8.18
CA PHE A 259 9.60 0.54 -7.95
C PHE A 259 9.85 1.41 -6.72
N ILE A 260 9.12 2.51 -6.57
CA ILE A 260 9.27 3.41 -5.42
C ILE A 260 8.85 2.71 -4.12
N VAL A 261 7.70 2.02 -4.12
CA VAL A 261 7.22 1.28 -2.95
C VAL A 261 8.18 0.16 -2.57
N HIS A 262 8.76 -0.54 -3.55
CA HIS A 262 9.73 -1.60 -3.31
C HIS A 262 11.02 -1.05 -2.67
N ILE A 263 11.57 0.05 -3.21
CA ILE A 263 12.75 0.71 -2.60
C ILE A 263 12.44 1.17 -1.17
N ALA A 264 11.28 1.76 -0.94
CA ALA A 264 10.85 2.15 0.41
C ALA A 264 10.77 0.92 1.34
N SER A 265 10.27 -0.21 0.83
CA SER A 265 10.16 -1.46 1.61
C SER A 265 11.53 -2.01 2.01
N ILE A 266 12.49 -2.06 1.09
CA ILE A 266 13.87 -2.48 1.37
C ILE A 266 14.53 -1.56 2.42
N LYS A 267 14.19 -0.27 2.41
CA LYS A 267 14.67 0.70 3.41
C LYS A 267 13.88 0.67 4.72
N GLY A 268 12.89 -0.20 4.84
CA GLY A 268 12.02 -0.30 6.02
C GLY A 268 11.05 0.87 6.19
N ILE A 269 10.68 1.56 5.12
CA ILE A 269 9.86 2.77 5.20
C ILE A 269 8.43 2.46 4.79
N PRO A 270 7.46 2.55 5.71
CA PRO A 270 6.04 2.40 5.38
C PRO A 270 5.54 3.61 4.60
N VAL A 271 5.15 3.39 3.34
CA VAL A 271 4.65 4.42 2.42
C VAL A 271 3.23 4.10 1.93
N SER A 272 2.56 5.09 1.34
CA SER A 272 1.20 4.96 0.82
C SER A 272 1.20 4.59 -0.66
N LEU A 273 0.88 3.34 -0.98
CA LEU A 273 0.76 2.90 -2.38
C LEU A 273 -0.28 3.74 -3.15
N GLY A 274 -1.45 3.99 -2.56
CA GLY A 274 -2.52 4.74 -3.24
C GLY A 274 -2.11 6.17 -3.62
N GLU A 275 -1.36 6.85 -2.74
CA GLU A 275 -0.86 8.21 -3.00
C GLU A 275 0.22 8.22 -4.08
N ILE A 276 1.11 7.23 -4.06
CA ILE A 276 2.17 7.06 -5.07
C ILE A 276 1.57 6.80 -6.46
N VAL A 277 0.57 5.90 -6.54
CA VAL A 277 -0.14 5.61 -7.80
C VAL A 277 -0.91 6.84 -8.28
N ALA A 278 -1.63 7.54 -7.40
CA ALA A 278 -2.36 8.76 -7.76
C ALA A 278 -1.42 9.86 -8.30
N ALA A 279 -0.28 10.06 -7.65
CA ALA A 279 0.74 10.99 -8.12
C ALA A 279 1.32 10.58 -9.48
N GLY A 280 1.57 9.29 -9.69
CA GLY A 280 2.01 8.75 -10.99
C GLY A 280 0.98 9.00 -12.11
N ILE A 281 -0.31 8.79 -11.84
CA ILE A 281 -1.41 9.08 -12.79
C ILE A 281 -1.42 10.57 -13.15
N ILE A 282 -1.29 11.46 -12.18
CA ILE A 282 -1.20 12.91 -12.43
C ILE A 282 0.03 13.23 -13.27
N GLY A 283 1.19 12.62 -12.96
CA GLY A 283 2.45 12.83 -13.68
C GLY A 283 2.34 12.44 -15.16
N ILE A 284 1.81 11.25 -15.46
CA ILE A 284 1.61 10.79 -16.85
C ILE A 284 0.57 11.64 -17.58
N GLY A 285 -0.47 12.08 -16.88
CA GLY A 285 -1.48 13.00 -17.42
C GLY A 285 -0.87 14.34 -17.80
N CYS A 286 -0.02 14.91 -16.95
CA CYS A 286 0.70 16.16 -17.22
C CYS A 286 1.62 16.06 -18.45
N ALA A 287 2.26 14.90 -18.65
CA ALA A 287 3.10 14.66 -19.83
C ALA A 287 2.30 14.67 -21.13
N ASN A 288 1.02 14.26 -21.09
CA ASN A 288 0.15 14.18 -22.26
C ASN A 288 -0.59 15.49 -22.56
N SER A 289 -1.16 16.10 -21.53
CA SER A 289 -2.14 17.17 -21.68
C SER A 289 -1.72 18.49 -21.01
N GLY A 290 -0.58 18.51 -20.33
CA GLY A 290 -0.03 19.70 -19.69
C GLY A 290 -0.30 19.79 -18.17
N MET A 291 0.39 20.75 -17.55
CA MET A 291 0.41 20.92 -16.09
C MET A 291 -0.93 21.39 -15.49
N HIS A 292 -1.87 21.86 -16.28
CA HIS A 292 -3.20 22.31 -15.84
C HIS A 292 -4.07 21.16 -15.29
N LEU A 293 -3.67 19.90 -15.52
CA LEU A 293 -4.34 18.72 -14.95
C LEU A 293 -4.08 18.54 -13.44
N VAL A 294 -3.10 19.24 -12.88
CA VAL A 294 -2.88 19.24 -11.42
C VAL A 294 -4.00 20.03 -10.75
N LYS A 295 -5.10 19.35 -10.43
CA LYS A 295 -6.22 19.96 -9.72
C LYS A 295 -5.86 20.16 -8.26
N GLY A 296 -5.84 21.43 -7.81
CA GLY A 296 -5.53 21.77 -6.42
C GLY A 296 -6.41 21.05 -5.39
N GLU A 297 -7.67 20.75 -5.74
CA GLU A 297 -8.57 19.98 -4.87
C GLU A 297 -8.09 18.53 -4.60
N VAL A 298 -7.52 17.86 -5.61
CA VAL A 298 -6.96 16.51 -5.46
C VAL A 298 -5.74 16.54 -4.55
N VAL A 299 -4.83 17.49 -4.80
CA VAL A 299 -3.65 17.71 -3.95
C VAL A 299 -4.06 18.02 -2.51
N LYS A 300 -5.06 18.89 -2.30
CA LYS A 300 -5.59 19.23 -0.98
C LYS A 300 -6.14 17.99 -0.26
N LYS A 301 -6.91 17.14 -0.94
CA LYS A 301 -7.44 15.89 -0.37
C LYS A 301 -6.32 14.96 0.08
N ILE A 302 -5.27 14.80 -0.73
CA ILE A 302 -4.09 13.99 -0.39
C ILE A 302 -3.40 14.56 0.86
N LEU A 303 -3.14 15.87 0.91
CA LEU A 303 -2.50 16.53 2.05
C LEU A 303 -3.32 16.40 3.34
N ILE A 304 -4.64 16.52 3.24
CA ILE A 304 -5.53 16.31 4.39
C ILE A 304 -5.44 14.85 4.87
N ALA A 305 -5.45 13.88 3.96
CA ALA A 305 -5.33 12.47 4.30
C ALA A 305 -4.02 12.16 5.02
N TRP A 306 -2.90 12.78 4.63
CA TRP A 306 -1.59 12.60 5.27
C TRP A 306 -1.57 13.01 6.75
N ILE A 307 -2.34 14.03 7.10
CA ILE A 307 -2.41 14.54 8.47
C ILE A 307 -3.48 13.77 9.27
N VAL A 308 -4.65 13.58 8.67
CA VAL A 308 -5.81 12.99 9.35
C VAL A 308 -5.60 11.51 9.66
N SER A 309 -5.03 10.73 8.72
CA SER A 309 -4.84 9.28 8.89
C SER A 309 -4.03 8.91 10.13
N PRO A 310 -2.78 9.40 10.29
CA PRO A 310 -1.96 9.03 11.43
C PRO A 310 -2.48 9.63 12.75
N LEU A 311 -3.04 10.84 12.71
CA LEU A 311 -3.58 11.48 13.91
C LEU A 311 -4.79 10.72 14.45
N LEU A 312 -5.77 10.39 13.61
CA LEU A 312 -6.95 9.64 14.03
C LEU A 312 -6.57 8.27 14.61
N ALA A 313 -5.74 7.51 13.89
CA ALA A 313 -5.30 6.20 14.36
C ALA A 313 -4.49 6.30 15.67
N GLY A 314 -3.65 7.33 15.80
CA GLY A 314 -2.85 7.57 17.01
C GLY A 314 -3.68 7.94 18.22
N ILE A 315 -4.62 8.89 18.05
CA ILE A 315 -5.54 9.31 19.13
C ILE A 315 -6.40 8.13 19.56
N PHE A 316 -6.90 7.35 18.61
CA PHE A 316 -7.72 6.18 18.90
C PHE A 316 -6.93 5.09 19.61
N ALA A 317 -5.69 4.79 19.19
CA ALA A 317 -4.82 3.82 19.87
C ALA A 317 -4.48 4.28 21.31
N PHE A 318 -4.13 5.55 21.50
CA PHE A 318 -3.86 6.11 22.81
C PHE A 318 -5.10 6.06 23.74
N GLY A 319 -6.27 6.41 23.21
CA GLY A 319 -7.54 6.36 23.94
C GLY A 319 -7.90 4.95 24.40
N LEU A 320 -7.78 3.96 23.49
CA LEU A 320 -8.03 2.56 23.82
C LEU A 320 -7.07 2.02 24.90
N MET A 321 -5.78 2.44 24.87
CA MET A 321 -4.81 2.06 25.90
C MET A 321 -5.18 2.61 27.30
N LYS A 322 -5.86 3.75 27.37
CA LYS A 322 -6.32 4.34 28.63
C LYS A 322 -7.59 3.69 29.18
N LEU A 323 -8.44 3.18 28.28
CA LEU A 323 -9.74 2.61 28.66
C LEU A 323 -9.67 1.16 29.10
N ILE A 324 -8.67 0.43 28.63
CA ILE A 324 -8.47 -0.99 28.88
C ILE A 324 -7.23 -1.20 29.74
#